data_71904a771ca23d7e80bfed48ecc1068a
#
_entry.id   71904a771ca23d7e80bfed48ecc1068a
#
_cell.length_a   1.000
_cell.length_b   1.000
_cell.length_c   1.000
_cell.angle_alpha   90.00
_cell.angle_beta   90.00
_cell.angle_gamma   90.00
#
_symmetry.space_group_name_H-M   'P 1'
#
loop_
_entity.id
_entity.type
_entity.pdbx_description
1 polymer ?
#
loop_
_entity_poly.entity_id
_entity_poly.type
_entity_poly.pdbx_seq_one_letter_code
_entity_poly.pdbx_strand_id
1 'polypeptide(L)'
;MPTQGCNDEEMKAVLLVLTKDPTIQPLPVANDAAVYTAFDGWNPFPETHLLVQSCEVGSASELPAIAQQHHYPDARSMFYLPIEPELASKANPATSPRGVFVTYNQPLTPADADEYHRWYSQQHLPDVLACPGFIRAQRFGITGVSLSPSPWVTTLECMNIYEHSCETVEQYNDAFAHVRAGIASGKIGMTPTLTPGAPTSAYGHRK
;
A
#
# COMPACT_ATOMS: atom_id res chain seq x y z
N MET A 1 35.88 22.60 -7.34
CA MET A 1 35.02 21.41 -7.32
C MET A 1 33.60 21.92 -7.07
N PRO A 2 32.63 21.75 -7.97
CA PRO A 2 31.26 22.15 -7.70
C PRO A 2 30.68 21.18 -6.70
N THR A 3 30.21 21.70 -5.57
CA THR A 3 29.33 21.02 -4.63
C THR A 3 28.04 20.63 -5.38
N GLN A 4 27.83 19.33 -5.62
CA GLN A 4 26.52 18.81 -6.00
C GLN A 4 25.56 19.21 -4.87
N GLY A 5 24.67 20.16 -5.17
CA GLY A 5 23.53 20.44 -4.33
C GLY A 5 22.71 19.15 -4.25
N CYS A 6 22.59 18.56 -3.08
CA CYS A 6 21.50 17.67 -2.77
C CYS A 6 20.21 18.46 -3.05
N ASN A 7 19.50 18.11 -4.09
CA ASN A 7 18.08 18.43 -4.14
C ASN A 7 17.48 17.66 -2.98
N ASP A 8 17.10 18.36 -1.92
CA ASP A 8 16.18 17.86 -0.91
C ASP A 8 14.82 17.72 -1.61
N GLU A 9 14.65 16.64 -2.38
CA GLU A 9 13.32 16.25 -2.86
C GLU A 9 12.53 15.85 -1.63
N GLU A 10 11.47 16.61 -1.34
CA GLU A 10 10.51 16.29 -0.30
C GLU A 10 10.02 14.85 -0.49
N MET A 11 10.17 14.05 0.56
CA MET A 11 9.81 12.63 0.55
C MET A 11 8.36 12.49 0.98
N LYS A 12 7.55 11.78 0.21
CA LYS A 12 6.15 11.51 0.53
C LYS A 12 6.03 10.23 1.37
N ALA A 13 5.93 10.36 2.69
CA ALA A 13 5.62 9.24 3.57
C ALA A 13 4.11 8.91 3.51
N VAL A 14 3.77 7.63 3.60
CA VAL A 14 2.38 7.17 3.70
C VAL A 14 2.15 6.57 5.08
N LEU A 15 1.11 7.03 5.77
CA LEU A 15 0.63 6.45 7.01
C LEU A 15 -0.64 5.64 6.74
N LEU A 16 -0.62 4.38 7.13
CA LEU A 16 -1.80 3.54 7.19
C LEU A 16 -2.32 3.49 8.63
N VAL A 17 -3.63 3.62 8.81
CA VAL A 17 -4.30 3.43 10.10
C VAL A 17 -5.47 2.48 9.94
N LEU A 18 -5.40 1.33 10.60
CA LEU A 18 -6.49 0.36 10.70
C LEU A 18 -7.31 0.66 11.94
N THR A 19 -8.63 0.79 11.80
CA THR A 19 -9.53 1.19 12.86
C THR A 19 -10.92 0.58 12.71
N LYS A 20 -11.67 0.52 13.82
CA LYS A 20 -13.12 0.25 13.84
C LYS A 20 -13.94 1.54 13.76
N ASP A 21 -13.29 2.69 13.98
CA ASP A 21 -13.95 4.00 13.93
C ASP A 21 -14.04 4.52 12.49
N PRO A 22 -15.24 4.59 11.92
CA PRO A 22 -15.44 5.12 10.58
C PRO A 22 -15.26 6.64 10.50
N THR A 23 -15.17 7.33 11.62
CA THR A 23 -15.05 8.81 11.68
C THR A 23 -13.64 9.29 11.99
N ILE A 24 -12.66 8.35 11.92
CA ILE A 24 -11.26 8.67 12.17
C ILE A 24 -10.81 9.87 11.34
N GLN A 25 -10.10 10.79 11.99
CA GLN A 25 -9.62 12.00 11.34
C GLN A 25 -8.16 11.82 10.89
N PRO A 26 -7.79 12.34 9.71
CA PRO A 26 -6.39 12.38 9.29
C PRO A 26 -5.56 13.30 10.19
N LEU A 27 -4.24 13.14 10.13
CA LEU A 27 -3.31 14.06 10.78
C LEU A 27 -3.46 15.47 10.19
N PRO A 28 -3.29 16.53 11.01
CA PRO A 28 -3.28 17.90 10.49
C PRO A 28 -2.19 18.18 9.46
N VAL A 29 -1.11 17.40 9.48
CA VAL A 29 0.03 17.48 8.54
C VAL A 29 -0.16 16.63 7.28
N ALA A 30 -1.29 15.95 7.12
CA ALA A 30 -1.55 15.16 5.94
C ALA A 30 -1.89 16.06 4.74
N ASN A 31 -1.25 15.78 3.60
CA ASN A 31 -1.50 16.51 2.34
C ASN A 31 -2.66 15.91 1.57
N ASP A 32 -2.88 14.59 1.77
CA ASP A 32 -3.94 13.83 1.13
C ASP A 32 -4.36 12.70 2.08
N ALA A 33 -5.65 12.46 2.19
CA ALA A 33 -6.18 11.43 3.06
C ALA A 33 -7.51 10.86 2.56
N ALA A 34 -7.67 9.54 2.67
CA ALA A 34 -8.91 8.86 2.33
C ALA A 34 -9.21 7.75 3.33
N VAL A 35 -10.47 7.61 3.70
CA VAL A 35 -10.97 6.52 4.54
C VAL A 35 -11.72 5.51 3.67
N TYR A 36 -11.34 4.26 3.81
CA TYR A 36 -11.90 3.14 3.06
C TYR A 36 -12.59 2.17 4.01
N THR A 37 -13.61 1.46 3.52
CA THR A 37 -14.29 0.39 4.25
C THR A 37 -13.91 -0.96 3.64
N ALA A 38 -13.60 -1.93 4.48
CA ALA A 38 -13.24 -3.27 4.04
C ALA A 38 -14.38 -3.95 3.27
N PHE A 39 -14.04 -4.63 2.19
CA PHE A 39 -14.95 -5.51 1.49
C PHE A 39 -15.15 -6.82 2.27
N ASP A 40 -16.37 -7.30 2.32
CA ASP A 40 -16.70 -8.57 2.97
C ASP A 40 -15.88 -9.72 2.36
N GLY A 41 -15.26 -10.53 3.24
CA GLY A 41 -14.41 -11.64 2.84
C GLY A 41 -13.00 -11.26 2.37
N TRP A 42 -12.67 -9.97 2.32
CA TRP A 42 -11.37 -9.46 1.86
C TRP A 42 -10.52 -8.79 2.93
N ASN A 43 -10.90 -8.90 4.17
CA ASN A 43 -10.13 -8.33 5.27
C ASN A 43 -9.91 -9.38 6.36
N PRO A 44 -8.67 -9.81 6.60
CA PRO A 44 -8.35 -10.77 7.66
C PRO A 44 -8.24 -10.12 9.05
N PHE A 45 -8.34 -8.79 9.13
CA PHE A 45 -8.16 -8.02 10.36
C PHE A 45 -9.51 -7.72 11.03
N PRO A 46 -9.53 -7.52 12.36
CA PRO A 46 -10.75 -7.14 13.07
C PRO A 46 -11.19 -5.68 12.85
N GLU A 47 -10.28 -4.84 12.34
CA GLU A 47 -10.54 -3.47 11.95
C GLU A 47 -11.22 -3.43 10.58
N THR A 48 -12.32 -2.67 10.47
CA THR A 48 -13.14 -2.63 9.26
C THR A 48 -12.89 -1.41 8.38
N HIS A 49 -12.07 -0.47 8.86
CA HIS A 49 -11.75 0.74 8.13
C HIS A 49 -10.24 0.93 8.02
N LEU A 50 -9.81 1.47 6.88
CA LEU A 50 -8.45 1.85 6.59
C LEU A 50 -8.41 3.34 6.24
N LEU A 51 -7.69 4.13 7.04
CA LEU A 51 -7.27 5.47 6.66
C LEU A 51 -5.91 5.38 5.98
N VAL A 52 -5.83 5.86 4.76
CA VAL A 52 -4.59 6.07 4.01
C VAL A 52 -4.35 7.56 3.94
N GLN A 53 -3.20 8.02 4.38
CA GLN A 53 -2.84 9.44 4.31
C GLN A 53 -1.38 9.62 3.95
N SER A 54 -1.08 10.66 3.20
CA SER A 54 0.28 11.02 2.83
C SER A 54 0.73 12.29 3.55
N CYS A 55 1.99 12.30 3.97
CA CYS A 55 2.65 13.42 4.60
C CYS A 55 3.96 13.72 3.86
N GLU A 56 4.22 14.98 3.55
CA GLU A 56 5.53 15.41 3.08
C GLU A 56 6.48 15.50 4.27
N VAL A 57 7.66 14.91 4.11
CA VAL A 57 8.73 14.93 5.11
C VAL A 57 10.04 15.22 4.40
N GLY A 58 10.92 15.99 5.01
CA GLY A 58 12.26 16.25 4.46
C GLY A 58 13.14 15.02 4.53
N SER A 59 12.88 14.13 5.52
CA SER A 59 13.62 12.86 5.66
C SER A 59 12.85 11.86 6.54
N ALA A 60 13.20 10.58 6.43
CA ALA A 60 12.67 9.53 7.30
C ALA A 60 12.90 9.78 8.81
N SER A 61 13.95 10.54 9.15
CA SER A 61 14.29 10.87 10.54
C SER A 61 13.30 11.82 11.23
N GLU A 62 12.38 12.45 10.48
CA GLU A 62 11.31 13.29 11.02
C GLU A 62 10.10 12.49 11.51
N LEU A 63 9.89 11.28 11.00
CA LEU A 63 8.72 10.46 11.33
C LEU A 63 8.57 10.19 12.84
N PRO A 64 9.62 9.90 13.63
CA PRO A 64 9.50 9.76 15.08
C PRO A 64 9.01 11.01 15.79
N ALA A 65 9.38 12.21 15.31
CA ALA A 65 8.90 13.48 15.89
C ALA A 65 7.40 13.69 15.62
N ILE A 66 6.93 13.35 14.41
CA ILE A 66 5.50 13.34 14.07
C ILE A 66 4.75 12.35 14.97
N ALA A 67 5.30 11.15 15.17
CA ALA A 67 4.70 10.12 16.01
C ALA A 67 4.61 10.52 17.49
N GLN A 68 5.50 11.37 17.98
CA GLN A 68 5.43 11.89 19.36
C GLN A 68 4.35 12.95 19.56
N GLN A 69 3.97 13.67 18.49
CA GLN A 69 2.99 14.77 18.55
C GLN A 69 1.56 14.29 18.30
N HIS A 70 1.39 13.16 17.65
CA HIS A 70 0.10 12.63 17.23
C HIS A 70 -0.10 11.20 17.72
N HIS A 71 -1.34 10.82 17.99
CA HIS A 71 -1.64 9.52 18.58
C HIS A 71 -2.99 8.96 18.11
N TYR A 72 -3.02 7.66 17.80
CA TYR A 72 -4.23 6.90 17.52
C TYR A 72 -4.37 5.74 18.54
N PRO A 73 -4.96 6.02 19.75
CA PRO A 73 -4.94 5.07 20.87
C PRO A 73 -5.71 3.77 20.58
N ASP A 74 -6.81 3.86 19.84
CA ASP A 74 -7.74 2.76 19.58
C ASP A 74 -7.60 2.18 18.15
N ALA A 75 -6.44 2.39 17.53
CA ALA A 75 -6.17 1.94 16.19
C ALA A 75 -4.80 1.24 16.11
N ARG A 76 -4.47 0.71 14.94
CA ARG A 76 -3.12 0.26 14.58
C ARG A 76 -2.62 1.17 13.47
N SER A 77 -1.39 1.58 13.54
CA SER A 77 -0.82 2.47 12.53
C SER A 77 0.62 2.12 12.19
N MET A 78 1.06 2.50 10.99
CA MET A 78 2.43 2.34 10.55
C MET A 78 2.75 3.34 9.45
N PHE A 79 3.89 4.00 9.56
CA PHE A 79 4.47 4.78 8.47
C PHE A 79 5.23 3.89 7.49
N TYR A 80 5.11 4.23 6.23
CA TYR A 80 5.79 3.60 5.11
C TYR A 80 6.43 4.67 4.22
N LEU A 81 7.56 4.31 3.61
CA LEU A 81 8.24 5.15 2.63
C LEU A 81 8.20 4.49 1.26
N PRO A 82 8.02 5.26 0.17
CA PRO A 82 8.02 4.69 -1.17
C PRO A 82 9.39 4.07 -1.48
N ILE A 83 9.38 2.87 -2.03
CA ILE A 83 10.58 2.18 -2.55
C ILE A 83 10.85 2.66 -3.98
N GLU A 84 9.79 3.01 -4.71
CA GLU A 84 9.85 3.39 -6.10
C GLU A 84 8.69 4.34 -6.45
N PRO A 85 8.76 5.06 -7.59
CA PRO A 85 7.67 5.88 -8.07
C PRO A 85 6.37 5.08 -8.29
N GLU A 86 5.23 5.77 -8.18
CA GLU A 86 3.93 5.22 -8.52
C GLU A 86 3.88 4.79 -9.98
N LEU A 87 3.32 3.62 -10.25
CA LEU A 87 3.09 3.10 -11.59
C LEU A 87 1.60 3.19 -11.93
N ALA A 88 1.27 3.86 -13.05
CA ALA A 88 -0.09 3.95 -13.54
C ALA A 88 -0.40 2.87 -14.59
N SER A 89 -1.64 2.39 -14.60
CA SER A 89 -2.13 1.48 -15.64
C SER A 89 -2.20 2.19 -16.99
N LYS A 90 -1.63 1.59 -18.01
CA LYS A 90 -1.78 2.05 -19.40
C LYS A 90 -3.17 1.73 -19.96
N ALA A 91 -3.83 0.72 -19.41
CA ALA A 91 -5.16 0.29 -19.85
C ALA A 91 -6.29 1.16 -19.29
N ASN A 92 -6.10 1.78 -18.11
CA ASN A 92 -7.13 2.53 -17.38
C ASN A 92 -6.64 3.92 -16.91
N PRO A 93 -6.02 4.76 -17.76
CA PRO A 93 -5.31 5.97 -17.33
C PRO A 93 -6.22 7.09 -16.79
N ALA A 94 -7.51 7.07 -17.10
CA ALA A 94 -8.45 8.15 -16.79
C ALA A 94 -9.47 7.82 -15.70
N THR A 95 -9.36 6.66 -15.05
CA THR A 95 -10.34 6.20 -14.08
C THR A 95 -9.98 6.72 -12.68
N SER A 96 -10.94 7.32 -11.99
CA SER A 96 -10.77 7.72 -10.59
C SER A 96 -10.78 6.50 -9.66
N PRO A 97 -9.88 6.44 -8.68
CA PRO A 97 -9.86 5.34 -7.72
C PRO A 97 -11.14 5.32 -6.87
N ARG A 98 -11.66 4.12 -6.63
CA ARG A 98 -12.84 3.86 -5.79
C ARG A 98 -12.51 3.00 -4.58
N GLY A 99 -11.30 2.46 -4.54
CA GLY A 99 -10.83 1.66 -3.43
C GLY A 99 -9.36 1.31 -3.57
N VAL A 100 -8.87 0.58 -2.57
CA VAL A 100 -7.49 0.12 -2.51
C VAL A 100 -7.43 -1.38 -2.16
N PHE A 101 -6.47 -2.06 -2.77
CA PHE A 101 -6.04 -3.39 -2.40
C PHE A 101 -4.64 -3.30 -1.80
N VAL A 102 -4.48 -3.78 -0.58
CA VAL A 102 -3.22 -3.72 0.16
C VAL A 102 -2.67 -5.12 0.32
N THR A 103 -1.41 -5.31 -0.04
CA THR A 103 -0.68 -6.56 0.17
C THR A 103 0.59 -6.29 0.98
N TYR A 104 0.95 -7.25 1.83
CA TYR A 104 2.19 -7.20 2.58
C TYR A 104 3.04 -8.40 2.19
N ASN A 105 4.31 -8.18 1.90
CA ASN A 105 5.22 -9.24 1.49
C ASN A 105 6.68 -8.83 1.72
N GLN A 106 7.58 -9.77 1.48
CA GLN A 106 9.03 -9.54 1.55
C GLN A 106 9.74 -10.60 0.71
N PRO A 107 11.02 -10.43 0.39
CA PRO A 107 11.84 -11.49 -0.18
C PRO A 107 11.88 -12.72 0.76
N LEU A 108 11.99 -13.89 0.19
CA LEU A 108 12.04 -15.15 0.96
C LEU A 108 13.27 -15.20 1.88
N THR A 109 14.40 -14.72 1.37
CA THR A 109 15.64 -14.53 2.15
C THR A 109 16.26 -13.17 1.78
N PRO A 110 17.17 -12.61 2.60
CA PRO A 110 17.91 -11.40 2.22
C PRO A 110 18.70 -11.52 0.91
N ALA A 111 19.16 -12.73 0.57
CA ALA A 111 19.88 -12.97 -0.69
C ALA A 111 18.97 -12.87 -1.92
N ASP A 112 17.67 -13.02 -1.77
CA ASP A 112 16.68 -12.94 -2.84
C ASP A 112 16.19 -11.51 -3.10
N ALA A 113 16.60 -10.52 -2.30
CA ALA A 113 16.04 -9.18 -2.30
C ALA A 113 16.10 -8.50 -3.68
N ASP A 114 17.26 -8.53 -4.35
CA ASP A 114 17.44 -7.89 -5.65
C ASP A 114 16.55 -8.51 -6.73
N GLU A 115 16.44 -9.84 -6.76
CA GLU A 115 15.56 -10.55 -7.70
C GLU A 115 14.10 -10.26 -7.41
N TYR A 116 13.69 -10.32 -6.14
CA TYR A 116 12.35 -10.03 -5.68
C TYR A 116 11.93 -8.59 -6.05
N HIS A 117 12.76 -7.58 -5.76
CA HIS A 117 12.43 -6.19 -6.08
C HIS A 117 12.33 -5.96 -7.59
N ARG A 118 13.29 -6.50 -8.37
CA ARG A 118 13.27 -6.41 -9.83
C ARG A 118 12.03 -7.06 -10.43
N TRP A 119 11.69 -8.29 -10.00
CA TRP A 119 10.51 -9.01 -10.48
C TRP A 119 9.24 -8.23 -10.15
N TYR A 120 9.12 -7.74 -8.91
CA TYR A 120 7.91 -7.05 -8.47
C TYR A 120 7.66 -5.79 -9.29
N SER A 121 8.67 -4.95 -9.46
CA SER A 121 8.58 -3.65 -10.14
C SER A 121 8.49 -3.78 -11.66
N GLN A 122 9.26 -4.70 -12.26
CA GLN A 122 9.37 -4.79 -13.72
C GLN A 122 8.39 -5.77 -14.36
N GLN A 123 7.83 -6.69 -13.60
CA GLN A 123 6.93 -7.72 -14.11
C GLN A 123 5.59 -7.74 -13.37
N HIS A 124 5.58 -7.98 -12.07
CA HIS A 124 4.34 -8.25 -11.34
C HIS A 124 3.39 -7.04 -11.29
N LEU A 125 3.90 -5.86 -10.93
CA LEU A 125 3.07 -4.64 -10.93
C LEU A 125 2.49 -4.32 -12.31
N PRO A 126 3.27 -4.27 -13.40
CA PRO A 126 2.75 -4.08 -14.75
C PRO A 126 1.70 -5.11 -15.15
N ASP A 127 1.92 -6.39 -14.83
CA ASP A 127 1.01 -7.48 -15.18
C ASP A 127 -0.33 -7.35 -14.46
N VAL A 128 -0.32 -7.00 -13.15
CA VAL A 128 -1.55 -6.76 -12.37
C VAL A 128 -2.26 -5.51 -12.89
N LEU A 129 -1.54 -4.43 -13.19
CA LEU A 129 -2.11 -3.19 -13.72
C LEU A 129 -2.65 -3.33 -15.14
N ALA A 130 -2.30 -4.37 -15.87
CA ALA A 130 -2.92 -4.72 -17.15
C ALA A 130 -4.30 -5.39 -16.98
N CYS A 131 -4.64 -5.87 -15.78
CA CYS A 131 -5.96 -6.43 -15.48
C CYS A 131 -7.02 -5.34 -15.37
N PRO A 132 -8.27 -5.61 -15.80
CA PRO A 132 -9.38 -4.67 -15.64
C PRO A 132 -9.58 -4.26 -14.18
N GLY A 133 -9.93 -3.00 -13.96
CA GLY A 133 -10.26 -2.48 -12.65
C GLY A 133 -9.08 -1.94 -11.84
N PHE A 134 -7.83 -2.34 -12.11
CA PHE A 134 -6.65 -1.79 -11.44
C PHE A 134 -6.14 -0.55 -12.17
N ILE A 135 -5.88 0.54 -11.42
CA ILE A 135 -5.58 1.87 -11.96
C ILE A 135 -4.13 2.26 -11.75
N ARG A 136 -3.66 2.16 -10.50
CA ARG A 136 -2.32 2.54 -10.07
C ARG A 136 -1.81 1.58 -9.02
N ALA A 137 -0.50 1.52 -8.89
CA ALA A 137 0.12 0.80 -7.80
C ALA A 137 1.41 1.48 -7.36
N GLN A 138 1.70 1.38 -6.08
CA GLN A 138 2.96 1.83 -5.52
C GLN A 138 3.44 0.87 -4.44
N ARG A 139 4.77 0.75 -4.34
CA ARG A 139 5.46 -0.09 -3.36
C ARG A 139 6.10 0.77 -2.30
N PHE A 140 6.06 0.24 -1.06
CA PHE A 140 6.54 0.94 0.12
C PHE A 140 7.33 0.00 1.02
N GLY A 141 8.34 0.57 1.70
CA GLY A 141 9.09 -0.09 2.78
C GLY A 141 8.55 0.32 4.15
N ILE A 142 8.53 -0.61 5.08
CA ILE A 142 8.13 -0.37 6.47
C ILE A 142 9.19 0.48 7.18
N THR A 143 8.75 1.47 7.98
CA THR A 143 9.67 2.32 8.75
C THR A 143 9.85 1.87 10.19
N GLY A 144 8.92 1.05 10.72
CA GLY A 144 8.84 0.73 12.14
C GLY A 144 8.29 1.86 13.02
N VAL A 145 7.92 3.01 12.45
CA VAL A 145 7.35 4.16 13.19
C VAL A 145 5.82 4.08 13.19
N SER A 146 5.24 4.07 14.38
CA SER A 146 3.79 3.97 14.62
C SER A 146 3.30 5.10 15.52
N LEU A 147 2.03 5.52 15.31
CA LEU A 147 1.31 6.46 16.19
C LEU A 147 0.37 5.73 17.16
N SER A 148 0.42 4.43 17.22
CA SER A 148 -0.48 3.60 18.02
C SER A 148 0.30 2.72 18.98
N PRO A 149 -0.21 2.47 20.20
CA PRO A 149 0.40 1.55 21.15
C PRO A 149 0.23 0.09 20.72
N SER A 150 -0.81 -0.19 19.93
CA SER A 150 -1.09 -1.53 19.41
C SER A 150 -0.09 -1.92 18.33
N PRO A 151 0.42 -3.18 18.34
CA PRO A 151 1.36 -3.62 17.32
C PRO A 151 0.70 -3.62 15.95
N TRP A 152 1.50 -3.31 14.91
CA TRP A 152 1.06 -3.40 13.53
C TRP A 152 0.70 -4.85 13.14
N VAL A 153 -0.11 -4.99 12.10
CA VAL A 153 -0.66 -6.30 11.68
C VAL A 153 0.39 -7.27 11.12
N THR A 154 1.54 -6.77 10.72
CA THR A 154 2.62 -7.57 10.13
C THR A 154 3.98 -6.91 10.34
N THR A 155 5.02 -7.72 10.33
CA THR A 155 6.43 -7.29 10.33
C THR A 155 7.08 -7.41 8.95
N LEU A 156 6.31 -7.75 7.90
CA LEU A 156 6.82 -7.87 6.54
C LEU A 156 7.33 -6.52 6.04
N GLU A 157 8.47 -6.56 5.35
CA GLU A 157 9.25 -5.38 5.02
C GLU A 157 8.60 -4.47 3.97
N CYS A 158 7.80 -5.07 3.07
CA CYS A 158 7.18 -4.36 1.95
C CYS A 158 5.66 -4.36 2.05
N MET A 159 5.08 -3.24 1.69
CA MET A 159 3.66 -3.06 1.46
C MET A 159 3.44 -2.56 0.04
N ASN A 160 2.36 -3.02 -0.60
CA ASN A 160 1.98 -2.53 -1.91
C ASN A 160 0.52 -2.10 -1.86
N ILE A 161 0.25 -0.91 -2.35
CA ILE A 161 -1.10 -0.37 -2.53
C ILE A 161 -1.42 -0.42 -4.02
N TYR A 162 -2.52 -1.06 -4.37
CA TYR A 162 -3.12 -1.03 -5.70
C TYR A 162 -4.43 -0.26 -5.59
N GLU A 163 -4.56 0.83 -6.31
CA GLU A 163 -5.83 1.53 -6.44
C GLU A 163 -6.69 0.86 -7.51
N HIS A 164 -7.99 0.78 -7.25
CA HIS A 164 -8.95 0.16 -8.17
C HIS A 164 -10.21 1.02 -8.36
N SER A 165 -10.92 0.79 -9.48
CA SER A 165 -12.16 1.48 -9.84
C SER A 165 -13.44 0.77 -9.37
N CYS A 166 -13.33 -0.32 -8.62
CA CYS A 166 -14.47 -1.11 -8.18
C CYS A 166 -15.22 -0.41 -7.04
N GLU A 167 -16.53 -0.24 -7.20
CA GLU A 167 -17.41 0.38 -6.20
C GLU A 167 -18.03 -0.64 -5.25
N THR A 168 -18.12 -1.91 -5.68
CA THR A 168 -18.69 -3.01 -4.91
C THR A 168 -17.74 -4.19 -4.81
N VAL A 169 -17.99 -5.07 -3.84
CA VAL A 169 -17.20 -6.29 -3.66
C VAL A 169 -17.34 -7.24 -4.86
N GLU A 170 -18.50 -7.28 -5.51
CA GLU A 170 -18.72 -8.10 -6.70
C GLU A 170 -17.84 -7.63 -7.86
N GLN A 171 -17.80 -6.32 -8.13
CA GLN A 171 -16.91 -5.75 -9.14
C GLN A 171 -15.45 -6.02 -8.83
N TYR A 172 -15.06 -5.93 -7.55
CA TYR A 172 -13.70 -6.25 -7.12
C TYR A 172 -13.39 -7.74 -7.31
N ASN A 173 -14.33 -8.65 -6.98
CA ASN A 173 -14.18 -10.08 -7.19
C ASN A 173 -13.96 -10.41 -8.68
N ASP A 174 -14.71 -9.76 -9.57
CA ASP A 174 -14.56 -9.92 -11.03
C ASP A 174 -13.18 -9.42 -11.49
N ALA A 175 -12.75 -8.24 -11.06
CA ALA A 175 -11.43 -7.69 -11.37
C ALA A 175 -10.31 -8.62 -10.87
N PHE A 176 -10.41 -9.11 -9.63
CA PHE A 176 -9.41 -10.00 -9.05
C PHE A 176 -9.43 -11.41 -9.67
N ALA A 177 -10.55 -11.84 -10.24
CA ALA A 177 -10.62 -13.09 -11.00
C ALA A 177 -9.70 -13.06 -12.23
N HIS A 178 -9.54 -11.89 -12.88
CA HIS A 178 -8.57 -11.72 -13.98
C HIS A 178 -7.13 -11.90 -13.50
N VAL A 179 -6.77 -11.37 -12.31
CA VAL A 179 -5.45 -11.57 -11.71
C VAL A 179 -5.20 -13.06 -11.45
N ARG A 180 -6.17 -13.75 -10.81
CA ARG A 180 -6.05 -15.19 -10.54
C ARG A 180 -5.91 -16.02 -11.81
N ALA A 181 -6.72 -15.72 -12.83
CA ALA A 181 -6.63 -16.40 -14.13
C ALA A 181 -5.28 -16.13 -14.83
N GLY A 182 -4.76 -14.90 -14.70
CA GLY A 182 -3.44 -14.54 -15.20
C GLY A 182 -2.32 -15.34 -14.53
N ILE A 183 -2.38 -15.48 -13.20
CA ILE A 183 -1.42 -16.30 -12.44
C ILE A 183 -1.54 -17.78 -12.86
N ALA A 184 -2.76 -18.32 -12.89
CA ALA A 184 -3.00 -19.73 -13.23
C ALA A 184 -2.55 -20.10 -14.64
N SER A 185 -2.63 -19.16 -15.59
CA SER A 185 -2.17 -19.36 -16.98
C SER A 185 -0.69 -19.03 -17.20
N GLY A 186 0.02 -18.52 -16.18
CA GLY A 186 1.41 -18.06 -16.28
C GLY A 186 1.57 -16.72 -17.00
N LYS A 187 0.48 -16.03 -17.34
CA LYS A 187 0.50 -14.69 -17.95
C LYS A 187 0.97 -13.63 -16.94
N ILE A 188 0.57 -13.78 -15.67
CA ILE A 188 1.14 -13.04 -14.54
C ILE A 188 2.17 -13.96 -13.90
N GLY A 189 3.44 -13.66 -14.11
CA GLY A 189 4.54 -14.46 -13.59
C GLY A 189 4.62 -14.36 -12.06
N MET A 190 4.81 -15.50 -11.39
CA MET A 190 5.14 -15.57 -9.97
C MET A 190 6.61 -15.90 -9.78
N THR A 191 7.21 -15.42 -8.71
CA THR A 191 8.60 -15.74 -8.35
C THR A 191 8.65 -16.67 -7.14
N PRO A 192 9.61 -17.63 -7.09
CA PRO A 192 9.85 -18.41 -5.89
C PRO A 192 10.49 -17.60 -4.74
N THR A 193 10.98 -16.38 -5.03
CA THR A 193 11.64 -15.50 -4.04
C THR A 193 10.66 -14.71 -3.17
N LEU A 194 9.34 -14.89 -3.34
CA LEU A 194 8.31 -14.24 -2.55
C LEU A 194 7.94 -15.07 -1.32
N THR A 195 7.87 -14.42 -0.15
CA THR A 195 7.36 -15.06 1.07
C THR A 195 5.88 -15.45 0.90
N PRO A 196 5.52 -16.74 1.04
CA PRO A 196 4.15 -17.20 0.84
C PRO A 196 3.25 -16.80 2.03
N GLY A 197 1.92 -16.71 1.76
CA GLY A 197 0.90 -16.55 2.81
C GLY A 197 0.84 -15.17 3.44
N ALA A 198 1.37 -14.16 2.76
CA ALA A 198 1.28 -12.77 3.22
C ALA A 198 -0.18 -12.29 3.32
N PRO A 199 -0.54 -11.50 4.36
CA PRO A 199 -1.88 -10.95 4.49
C PRO A 199 -2.20 -10.00 3.34
N THR A 200 -3.46 -10.04 2.89
CA THR A 200 -3.99 -9.14 1.87
C THR A 200 -5.36 -8.63 2.28
N SER A 201 -5.68 -7.40 1.92
CA SER A 201 -6.99 -6.81 2.21
C SER A 201 -7.44 -5.88 1.09
N ALA A 202 -8.76 -5.85 0.83
CA ALA A 202 -9.35 -4.96 -0.16
C ALA A 202 -10.43 -4.09 0.48
N TYR A 203 -10.46 -2.84 0.08
CA TYR A 203 -11.32 -1.81 0.64
C TYR A 203 -11.97 -0.99 -0.46
N GLY A 204 -13.26 -0.69 -0.31
CA GLY A 204 -13.96 0.30 -1.12
C GLY A 204 -13.95 1.68 -0.49
N HIS A 205 -14.09 2.71 -1.31
CA HIS A 205 -14.17 4.09 -0.83
C HIS A 205 -15.44 4.27 0.02
N ARG A 206 -15.32 4.97 1.15
CA ARG A 206 -16.48 5.39 1.93
C ARG A 206 -17.24 6.46 1.12
N LYS A 207 -18.54 6.20 0.91
CA LYS A 207 -19.47 7.18 0.34
C LYS A 207 -19.76 8.30 1.33
#